data_d47f4b5c7d65ef21a6edba617f18e690
#
_entry.id   d47f4b5c7d65ef21a6edba617f18e690
#
_cell.length_a   1.000
_cell.length_b   1.000
_cell.length_c   1.000
_cell.angle_alpha   90.00
_cell.angle_beta   90.00
_cell.angle_gamma   90.00
#
_symmetry.space_group_name_H-M   'P 1'
#
loop_
_entity.id
_entity.type
_entity.pdbx_description
1 polymer ?
#
loop_
_entity_poly.entity_id
_entity_poly.type
_entity_poly.pdbx_seq_one_letter_code
_entity_poly.pdbx_strand_id
1 'polypeptide(L)'
;MPPWLEAGRARGVATDLRCARALHRAAARPLLQRMLWCCSRAGDAPVWFAVVGPLLWITPEVGRLALLLGAANLLLYWPLKALTRRSRPCVQWDDIRAFERASDQYSFPSGHTLHAVAFAVLLSAWQPLLAPLLIGFALLLAASRVVLGVHYPSDVLAGAAIGAVTGTIAAQWLP
;
A
#
# COMPACT_ATOMS: atom_id res chain seq x y z
N MET A 1 -26.49 6.53 -15.85
CA MET A 1 -26.00 5.23 -15.35
C MET A 1 -27.22 4.42 -14.90
N PRO A 2 -27.32 3.10 -15.14
CA PRO A 2 -28.47 2.30 -14.73
C PRO A 2 -28.59 2.24 -13.19
N PRO A 3 -29.83 2.23 -12.63
CA PRO A 3 -30.07 2.30 -11.18
C PRO A 3 -29.39 1.18 -10.35
N TRP A 4 -29.25 -0.01 -10.95
CA TRP A 4 -28.57 -1.14 -10.28
C TRP A 4 -27.06 -0.93 -10.14
N LEU A 5 -26.39 -0.22 -11.07
CA LEU A 5 -24.98 0.16 -10.94
C LEU A 5 -24.78 1.22 -9.85
N GLU A 6 -25.68 2.19 -9.75
CA GLU A 6 -25.65 3.20 -8.69
C GLU A 6 -25.87 2.57 -7.32
N ALA A 7 -26.84 1.67 -7.19
CA ALA A 7 -27.09 0.94 -5.95
C ALA A 7 -25.92 0.01 -5.57
N GLY A 8 -25.28 -0.62 -6.55
CA GLY A 8 -24.06 -1.42 -6.33
C GLY A 8 -22.88 -0.59 -5.84
N ARG A 9 -22.65 0.57 -6.47
CA ARG A 9 -21.61 1.53 -6.08
C ARG A 9 -21.84 2.08 -4.67
N ALA A 10 -23.08 2.47 -4.35
CA ALA A 10 -23.43 2.97 -3.02
C ALA A 10 -23.21 1.91 -1.93
N ARG A 11 -23.60 0.65 -2.19
CA ARG A 11 -23.36 -0.48 -1.28
C ARG A 11 -21.88 -0.75 -1.07
N GLY A 12 -21.07 -0.70 -2.13
CA GLY A 12 -19.60 -0.86 -2.05
C GLY A 12 -18.98 0.20 -1.16
N VAL A 13 -19.32 1.48 -1.36
CA VAL A 13 -18.84 2.60 -0.55
C VAL A 13 -19.25 2.44 0.92
N ALA A 14 -20.51 2.06 1.18
CA ALA A 14 -20.99 1.86 2.55
C ALA A 14 -20.29 0.70 3.27
N THR A 15 -19.98 -0.38 2.56
CA THR A 15 -19.24 -1.52 3.12
C THR A 15 -17.79 -1.13 3.42
N ASP A 16 -17.13 -0.47 2.48
CA ASP A 16 -15.76 0.01 2.61
C ASP A 16 -15.60 0.95 3.83
N LEU A 17 -16.55 1.88 3.99
CA LEU A 17 -16.59 2.77 5.15
C LEU A 17 -16.82 2.03 6.47
N ARG A 18 -17.74 1.06 6.51
CA ARG A 18 -17.98 0.26 7.73
C ARG A 18 -16.73 -0.51 8.15
N CYS A 19 -16.03 -1.13 7.19
CA CYS A 19 -14.79 -1.83 7.45
C CYS A 19 -13.68 -0.85 7.89
N ALA A 20 -13.56 0.32 7.26
CA ALA A 20 -12.60 1.35 7.65
C ALA A 20 -12.83 1.78 9.11
N ARG A 21 -14.07 2.10 9.49
CA ARG A 21 -14.44 2.46 10.88
C ARG A 21 -14.15 1.35 11.89
N ALA A 22 -14.46 0.10 11.53
CA ALA A 22 -14.22 -1.04 12.39
C ALA A 22 -12.72 -1.23 12.69
N LEU A 23 -11.88 -1.13 11.67
CA LEU A 23 -10.42 -1.24 11.80
C LEU A 23 -9.81 -0.01 12.47
N HIS A 24 -10.30 1.19 12.16
CA HIS A 24 -9.82 2.43 12.75
C HIS A 24 -10.00 2.48 14.28
N ARG A 25 -11.03 1.82 14.81
CA ARG A 25 -11.22 1.69 16.27
C ARG A 25 -10.04 1.04 17.00
N ALA A 26 -9.26 0.22 16.31
CA ALA A 26 -8.04 -0.37 16.87
C ALA A 26 -6.97 0.70 17.20
N ALA A 27 -6.99 1.86 16.54
CA ALA A 27 -6.10 2.98 16.82
C ALA A 27 -6.37 3.65 18.18
N ALA A 28 -7.49 3.35 18.85
CA ALA A 28 -7.75 3.78 20.23
C ALA A 28 -6.77 3.16 21.24
N ARG A 29 -6.01 2.13 20.85
CA ARG A 29 -4.95 1.51 21.67
C ARG A 29 -3.60 2.19 21.36
N PRO A 30 -3.03 3.01 22.27
CA PRO A 30 -1.87 3.85 21.95
C PRO A 30 -0.64 3.07 21.52
N LEU A 31 -0.38 1.91 22.13
CA LEU A 31 0.75 1.06 21.76
C LEU A 31 0.60 0.51 20.34
N LEU A 32 -0.57 -0.03 20.01
CA LEU A 32 -0.86 -0.56 18.68
C LEU A 32 -0.79 0.55 17.61
N GLN A 33 -1.37 1.71 17.90
CA GLN A 33 -1.28 2.89 17.03
C GLN A 33 0.17 3.25 16.73
N ARG A 34 1.02 3.32 17.78
CA ARG A 34 2.44 3.66 17.63
C ARG A 34 3.19 2.62 16.82
N MET A 35 2.97 1.32 17.08
CA MET A 35 3.57 0.23 16.31
C MET A 35 3.18 0.31 14.83
N LEU A 36 1.90 0.51 14.52
CA LEU A 36 1.41 0.64 13.16
C LEU A 36 1.91 1.91 12.49
N TRP A 37 2.07 3.00 13.22
CA TRP A 37 2.69 4.21 12.72
C TRP A 37 4.17 3.98 12.34
N CYS A 38 4.95 3.33 13.20
CA CYS A 38 6.33 2.97 12.88
C CYS A 38 6.41 2.07 11.64
N CYS A 39 5.52 1.06 11.55
CA CYS A 39 5.44 0.18 10.40
C CYS A 39 5.10 0.95 9.11
N SER A 40 4.14 1.88 9.19
CA SER A 40 3.78 2.74 8.07
C SER A 40 4.96 3.60 7.60
N ARG A 41 5.69 4.22 8.54
CA ARG A 41 6.90 5.01 8.23
C ARG A 41 8.02 4.17 7.63
N ALA A 42 8.13 2.90 8.02
CA ALA A 42 9.06 1.95 7.40
C ALA A 42 8.69 1.62 5.94
N GLY A 43 7.50 1.94 5.49
CA GLY A 43 7.07 1.85 4.09
C GLY A 43 7.33 3.11 3.25
N ASP A 44 7.91 4.16 3.84
CA ASP A 44 8.22 5.39 3.11
C ASP A 44 9.41 5.23 2.14
N ALA A 45 9.46 6.06 1.11
CA ALA A 45 10.46 6.01 0.07
C ALA A 45 11.92 5.96 0.58
N PRO A 46 12.36 6.74 1.58
CA PRO A 46 13.74 6.66 2.07
C PRO A 46 14.15 5.27 2.56
N VAL A 47 13.22 4.53 3.18
CA VAL A 47 13.51 3.16 3.66
C VAL A 47 13.68 2.20 2.48
N TRP A 48 12.87 2.32 1.44
CA TRP A 48 13.04 1.52 0.23
C TRP A 48 14.37 1.82 -0.48
N PHE A 49 14.79 3.08 -0.54
CA PHE A 49 16.13 3.42 -1.04
C PHE A 49 17.25 2.82 -0.19
N ALA A 50 17.08 2.76 1.13
CA ALA A 50 18.04 2.11 2.02
C ALA A 50 18.12 0.58 1.81
N VAL A 51 17.04 -0.06 1.34
CA VAL A 51 17.04 -1.49 0.99
C VAL A 51 17.59 -1.72 -0.42
N VAL A 52 17.12 -0.94 -1.42
CA VAL A 52 17.50 -1.13 -2.82
C VAL A 52 18.92 -0.64 -3.10
N GLY A 53 19.39 0.41 -2.43
CA GLY A 53 20.72 0.97 -2.63
C GLY A 53 21.84 -0.07 -2.45
N PRO A 54 21.92 -0.80 -1.33
CA PRO A 54 22.89 -1.88 -1.15
C PRO A 54 22.75 -3.00 -2.21
N LEU A 55 21.55 -3.33 -2.65
CA LEU A 55 21.33 -4.33 -3.70
C LEU A 55 21.94 -3.92 -5.05
N LEU A 56 21.96 -2.62 -5.36
CA LEU A 56 22.63 -2.13 -6.57
C LEU A 56 24.15 -2.42 -6.59
N TRP A 57 24.74 -2.57 -5.40
CA TRP A 57 26.15 -2.87 -5.25
C TRP A 57 26.45 -4.36 -5.07
N ILE A 58 25.65 -5.06 -4.24
CA ILE A 58 25.90 -6.48 -3.88
C ILE A 58 25.38 -7.42 -4.98
N THR A 59 24.18 -7.13 -5.52
CA THR A 59 23.51 -7.89 -6.59
C THR A 59 22.91 -6.90 -7.60
N PRO A 60 23.76 -6.34 -8.49
CA PRO A 60 23.36 -5.21 -9.36
C PRO A 60 22.13 -5.48 -10.22
N GLU A 61 21.93 -6.73 -10.65
CA GLU A 61 20.77 -7.12 -11.47
C GLU A 61 19.46 -7.02 -10.68
N VAL A 62 19.45 -7.57 -9.46
CA VAL A 62 18.28 -7.50 -8.56
C VAL A 62 18.03 -6.06 -8.13
N GLY A 63 19.08 -5.31 -7.80
CA GLY A 63 18.97 -3.89 -7.42
C GLY A 63 18.40 -3.03 -8.55
N ARG A 64 18.87 -3.20 -9.78
CA ARG A 64 18.33 -2.49 -10.96
C ARG A 64 16.87 -2.86 -11.22
N LEU A 65 16.54 -4.15 -11.11
CA LEU A 65 15.18 -4.63 -11.29
C LEU A 65 14.23 -4.05 -10.23
N ALA A 66 14.65 -4.01 -8.96
CA ALA A 66 13.89 -3.39 -7.89
C ALA A 66 13.69 -1.87 -8.12
N LEU A 67 14.72 -1.16 -8.58
CA LEU A 67 14.64 0.26 -8.90
C LEU A 67 13.65 0.52 -10.05
N LEU A 68 13.73 -0.29 -11.13
CA LEU A 68 12.81 -0.20 -12.26
C LEU A 68 11.37 -0.52 -11.86
N LEU A 69 11.16 -1.53 -11.02
CA LEU A 69 9.86 -1.87 -10.45
C LEU A 69 9.28 -0.70 -9.65
N GLY A 70 10.09 -0.09 -8.79
CA GLY A 70 9.68 1.09 -8.02
C GLY A 70 9.27 2.25 -8.92
N ALA A 71 10.06 2.57 -9.95
CA ALA A 71 9.77 3.62 -10.92
C ALA A 71 8.51 3.31 -11.74
N ALA A 72 8.37 2.08 -12.25
CA ALA A 72 7.18 1.65 -12.98
C ALA A 72 5.90 1.77 -12.12
N ASN A 73 5.98 1.38 -10.87
CA ASN A 73 4.89 1.51 -9.91
C ASN A 73 4.52 2.99 -9.66
N LEU A 74 5.48 3.90 -9.58
CA LEU A 74 5.22 5.34 -9.49
C LEU A 74 4.48 5.85 -10.73
N LEU A 75 4.95 5.50 -11.92
CA LEU A 75 4.33 5.87 -13.19
C LEU A 75 2.92 5.29 -13.35
N LEU A 76 2.63 4.17 -12.71
CA LEU A 76 1.31 3.52 -12.77
C LEU A 76 0.33 4.13 -11.76
N TYR A 77 0.72 4.32 -10.50
CA TYR A 77 -0.26 4.75 -9.48
C TYR A 77 -0.59 6.25 -9.53
N TRP A 78 0.33 7.11 -9.98
CA TRP A 78 0.08 8.54 -10.10
C TRP A 78 -1.09 8.88 -11.04
N PRO A 79 -1.15 8.36 -12.28
CA PRO A 79 -2.31 8.56 -13.15
C PRO A 79 -3.60 7.99 -12.56
N LEU A 80 -3.54 6.81 -11.91
CA LEU A 80 -4.71 6.22 -11.26
C LEU A 80 -5.28 7.11 -10.16
N LYS A 81 -4.42 7.74 -9.36
CA LYS A 81 -4.84 8.73 -8.36
C LYS A 81 -5.48 9.95 -9.00
N ALA A 82 -4.87 10.50 -10.05
CA ALA A 82 -5.38 11.67 -10.77
C ALA A 82 -6.74 11.39 -11.46
N LEU A 83 -6.96 10.17 -11.94
CA LEU A 83 -8.21 9.74 -12.56
C LEU A 83 -9.33 9.53 -11.54
N THR A 84 -9.03 8.85 -10.43
CA THR A 84 -10.05 8.48 -9.43
C THR A 84 -10.42 9.64 -8.51
N ARG A 85 -9.46 10.48 -8.18
CA ARG A 85 -9.59 11.65 -7.27
C ARG A 85 -10.35 11.32 -5.98
N ARG A 86 -10.21 10.09 -5.50
CA ARG A 86 -10.93 9.62 -4.32
C ARG A 86 -10.44 10.33 -3.07
N SER A 87 -11.35 10.97 -2.33
CA SER A 87 -11.03 11.59 -1.03
C SER A 87 -10.65 10.54 0.00
N ARG A 88 -9.74 10.91 0.92
CA ARG A 88 -9.31 10.02 2.01
C ARG A 88 -10.38 9.91 3.10
N PRO A 89 -10.42 8.76 3.85
CA PRO A 89 -11.38 8.58 4.94
C PRO A 89 -11.35 9.75 5.94
N CYS A 90 -10.16 10.14 6.41
CA CYS A 90 -9.96 11.21 7.37
C CYS A 90 -10.32 12.62 6.88
N VAL A 91 -10.48 12.80 5.57
CA VAL A 91 -10.92 14.09 4.98
C VAL A 91 -12.44 14.10 4.77
N GLN A 92 -13.00 12.93 4.48
CA GLN A 92 -14.42 12.79 4.12
C GLN A 92 -15.32 12.55 5.35
N TRP A 93 -14.78 12.00 6.45
CA TRP A 93 -15.56 11.54 7.60
C TRP A 93 -14.94 12.05 8.90
N ASP A 94 -15.69 12.85 9.66
CA ASP A 94 -15.24 13.49 10.92
C ASP A 94 -14.92 12.47 12.03
N ASP A 95 -15.51 11.29 11.98
CA ASP A 95 -15.28 10.20 12.93
C ASP A 95 -14.04 9.35 12.65
N ILE A 96 -13.33 9.62 11.54
CA ILE A 96 -12.06 8.96 11.19
C ILE A 96 -10.92 9.98 11.25
N ARG A 97 -10.11 9.89 12.30
CA ARG A 97 -8.96 10.78 12.48
C ARG A 97 -7.72 10.26 11.74
N ALA A 98 -6.98 11.13 11.06
CA ALA A 98 -5.65 10.78 10.57
C ALA A 98 -4.64 10.75 11.72
N PHE A 99 -4.00 9.60 11.94
CA PHE A 99 -2.87 9.47 12.87
C PHE A 99 -1.51 9.55 12.16
N GLU A 100 -1.54 9.80 10.87
CA GLU A 100 -0.36 9.99 10.04
C GLU A 100 -0.63 11.05 8.97
N ARG A 101 0.41 11.81 8.60
CA ARG A 101 0.32 12.74 7.47
C ARG A 101 0.34 11.96 6.16
N ALA A 102 -0.67 12.16 5.34
CA ALA A 102 -0.70 11.60 4.00
C ALA A 102 0.30 12.32 3.08
N SER A 103 0.98 11.58 2.22
CA SER A 103 1.95 12.14 1.26
C SER A 103 1.31 12.90 0.11
N ASP A 104 0.04 12.64 -0.17
CA ASP A 104 -0.76 13.25 -1.24
C ASP A 104 -2.23 13.33 -0.84
N GLN A 105 -3.05 14.02 -1.67
CA GLN A 105 -4.46 14.30 -1.34
C GLN A 105 -5.44 13.16 -1.68
N TYR A 106 -5.06 12.20 -2.54
CA TYR A 106 -5.96 11.16 -3.01
C TYR A 106 -5.70 9.81 -2.31
N SER A 107 -6.78 9.03 -2.11
CA SER A 107 -6.67 7.76 -1.40
C SER A 107 -6.40 6.56 -2.33
N PHE A 108 -6.99 6.49 -3.51
CA PHE A 108 -6.95 5.30 -4.37
C PHE A 108 -5.92 5.41 -5.50
N PRO A 109 -5.14 4.36 -5.72
CA PRO A 109 -4.88 3.23 -4.84
C PRO A 109 -3.86 3.56 -3.74
N SER A 110 -3.67 2.66 -2.75
CA SER A 110 -2.65 2.82 -1.71
C SER A 110 -1.24 2.58 -2.26
N GLY A 111 -0.46 3.64 -2.42
CA GLY A 111 0.92 3.55 -2.92
C GLY A 111 1.86 2.79 -1.99
N HIS A 112 1.74 2.97 -0.67
CA HIS A 112 2.52 2.23 0.32
C HIS A 112 2.29 0.72 0.19
N THR A 113 1.03 0.29 0.14
CA THR A 113 0.69 -1.13 -0.01
C THR A 113 1.17 -1.68 -1.35
N LEU A 114 1.01 -0.91 -2.43
CA LEU A 114 1.45 -1.30 -3.77
C LEU A 114 2.95 -1.59 -3.79
N HIS A 115 3.78 -0.66 -3.31
CA HIS A 115 5.23 -0.85 -3.28
C HIS A 115 5.65 -1.98 -2.34
N ALA A 116 5.07 -2.06 -1.13
CA ALA A 116 5.40 -3.11 -0.17
C ALA A 116 5.11 -4.51 -0.71
N VAL A 117 3.96 -4.69 -1.36
CA VAL A 117 3.59 -5.99 -1.96
C VAL A 117 4.48 -6.30 -3.17
N ALA A 118 4.71 -5.31 -4.05
CA ALA A 118 5.56 -5.50 -5.24
C ALA A 118 6.98 -5.93 -4.86
N PHE A 119 7.59 -5.24 -3.89
CA PHE A 119 8.92 -5.60 -3.40
C PHE A 119 8.91 -6.91 -2.62
N ALA A 120 7.86 -7.19 -1.83
CA ALA A 120 7.73 -8.47 -1.15
C ALA A 120 7.71 -9.63 -2.15
N VAL A 121 6.97 -9.52 -3.24
CA VAL A 121 6.91 -10.55 -4.30
C VAL A 121 8.27 -10.71 -4.98
N LEU A 122 8.88 -9.60 -5.46
CA LEU A 122 10.17 -9.64 -6.15
C LEU A 122 11.27 -10.23 -5.27
N LEU A 123 11.43 -9.70 -4.05
CA LEU A 123 12.52 -10.10 -3.17
C LEU A 123 12.32 -11.50 -2.57
N SER A 124 11.06 -11.95 -2.40
CA SER A 124 10.76 -13.32 -2.00
C SER A 124 11.04 -14.33 -3.12
N ALA A 125 10.84 -13.95 -4.36
CA ALA A 125 11.19 -14.78 -5.52
C ALA A 125 12.72 -14.91 -5.67
N TRP A 126 13.45 -13.82 -5.42
CA TRP A 126 14.92 -13.83 -5.41
C TRP A 126 15.50 -14.59 -4.22
N GLN A 127 14.96 -14.36 -3.01
CA GLN A 127 15.45 -15.01 -1.78
C GLN A 127 14.27 -15.53 -0.96
N PRO A 128 13.85 -16.81 -1.18
CA PRO A 128 12.66 -17.38 -0.55
C PRO A 128 12.68 -17.39 0.99
N LEU A 129 13.85 -17.43 1.59
CA LEU A 129 14.03 -17.39 3.05
C LEU A 129 13.48 -16.08 3.66
N LEU A 130 13.47 -14.98 2.89
CA LEU A 130 12.94 -13.69 3.32
C LEU A 130 11.42 -13.58 3.19
N ALA A 131 10.76 -14.51 2.47
CA ALA A 131 9.33 -14.42 2.17
C ALA A 131 8.43 -14.23 3.40
N PRO A 132 8.56 -14.98 4.52
CA PRO A 132 7.71 -14.79 5.68
C PRO A 132 7.83 -13.38 6.28
N LEU A 133 9.04 -12.83 6.34
CA LEU A 133 9.30 -11.49 6.85
C LEU A 133 8.69 -10.42 5.94
N LEU A 134 8.93 -10.52 4.63
CA LEU A 134 8.49 -9.54 3.64
C LEU A 134 6.97 -9.52 3.49
N ILE A 135 6.34 -10.70 3.44
CA ILE A 135 4.89 -10.83 3.39
C ILE A 135 4.27 -10.32 4.70
N GLY A 136 4.81 -10.70 5.85
CA GLY A 136 4.35 -10.21 7.15
C GLY A 136 4.44 -8.68 7.26
N PHE A 137 5.55 -8.10 6.81
CA PHE A 137 5.71 -6.64 6.74
C PHE A 137 4.69 -5.98 5.81
N ALA A 138 4.48 -6.50 4.60
CA ALA A 138 3.52 -5.96 3.64
C ALA A 138 2.08 -6.02 4.17
N LEU A 139 1.70 -7.11 4.84
CA LEU A 139 0.37 -7.25 5.46
C LEU A 139 0.19 -6.26 6.62
N LEU A 140 1.19 -6.13 7.49
CA LEU A 140 1.14 -5.21 8.63
C LEU A 140 1.11 -3.75 8.15
N LEU A 141 1.89 -3.41 7.13
CA LEU A 141 1.88 -2.10 6.50
C LEU A 141 0.52 -1.82 5.85
N ALA A 142 -0.05 -2.77 5.11
CA ALA A 142 -1.37 -2.65 4.51
C ALA A 142 -2.45 -2.38 5.57
N ALA A 143 -2.45 -3.15 6.66
CA ALA A 143 -3.36 -2.93 7.79
C ALA A 143 -3.17 -1.54 8.43
N SER A 144 -1.91 -1.09 8.57
CA SER A 144 -1.60 0.21 9.17
C SER A 144 -2.27 1.36 8.42
N ARG A 145 -2.36 1.30 7.08
CA ARG A 145 -2.95 2.37 6.26
C ARG A 145 -4.43 2.60 6.55
N VAL A 146 -5.16 1.53 6.86
CA VAL A 146 -6.58 1.61 7.23
C VAL A 146 -6.74 2.02 8.68
N VAL A 147 -6.01 1.39 9.60
CA VAL A 147 -6.09 1.69 11.04
C VAL A 147 -5.72 3.13 11.33
N LEU A 148 -4.71 3.68 10.67
CA LEU A 148 -4.28 5.08 10.80
C LEU A 148 -5.20 6.10 10.09
N GLY A 149 -6.29 5.64 9.44
CA GLY A 149 -7.35 6.48 8.90
C GLY A 149 -7.05 7.14 7.54
N VAL A 150 -5.97 6.76 6.86
CA VAL A 150 -5.52 7.42 5.62
C VAL A 150 -5.98 6.74 4.34
N HIS A 151 -6.40 5.47 4.40
CA HIS A 151 -6.92 4.70 3.26
C HIS A 151 -8.14 3.86 3.62
N TYR A 152 -8.99 3.60 2.63
CA TYR A 152 -10.04 2.60 2.72
C TYR A 152 -9.48 1.19 2.48
N PRO A 153 -10.15 0.12 2.98
CA PRO A 153 -9.78 -1.25 2.66
C PRO A 153 -9.65 -1.53 1.16
N SER A 154 -10.56 -1.00 0.34
CA SER A 154 -10.50 -1.16 -1.12
C SER A 154 -9.30 -0.49 -1.77
N ASP A 155 -8.78 0.64 -1.23
CA ASP A 155 -7.55 1.28 -1.71
C ASP A 155 -6.34 0.37 -1.49
N VAL A 156 -6.33 -0.29 -0.32
CA VAL A 156 -5.29 -1.23 0.10
C VAL A 156 -5.34 -2.50 -0.75
N LEU A 157 -6.52 -3.07 -0.95
CA LEU A 157 -6.69 -4.27 -1.79
C LEU A 157 -6.29 -4.01 -3.24
N ALA A 158 -6.68 -2.85 -3.80
CA ALA A 158 -6.26 -2.47 -5.15
C ALA A 158 -4.75 -2.27 -5.24
N GLY A 159 -4.14 -1.59 -4.26
CA GLY A 159 -2.69 -1.45 -4.18
C GLY A 159 -1.99 -2.80 -4.10
N ALA A 160 -2.48 -3.72 -3.26
CA ALA A 160 -1.94 -5.06 -3.13
C ALA A 160 -2.04 -5.86 -4.43
N ALA A 161 -3.20 -5.81 -5.11
CA ALA A 161 -3.39 -6.51 -6.39
C ALA A 161 -2.43 -6.00 -7.47
N ILE A 162 -2.32 -4.67 -7.62
CA ILE A 162 -1.40 -4.04 -8.57
C ILE A 162 0.05 -4.42 -8.23
N GLY A 163 0.44 -4.30 -6.96
CA GLY A 163 1.78 -4.65 -6.49
C GLY A 163 2.13 -6.12 -6.70
N ALA A 164 1.17 -7.04 -6.48
CA ALA A 164 1.36 -8.46 -6.74
C ALA A 164 1.61 -8.72 -8.24
N VAL A 165 0.81 -8.12 -9.12
CA VAL A 165 0.98 -8.26 -10.58
C VAL A 165 2.33 -7.71 -11.03
N THR A 166 2.67 -6.48 -10.67
CA THR A 166 3.92 -5.85 -11.09
C THR A 166 5.15 -6.56 -10.52
N GLY A 167 5.08 -6.99 -9.24
CA GLY A 167 6.14 -7.78 -8.61
C GLY A 167 6.34 -9.14 -9.27
N THR A 168 5.24 -9.83 -9.64
CA THR A 168 5.31 -11.12 -10.35
C THR A 168 5.91 -10.96 -11.75
N ILE A 169 5.51 -9.91 -12.48
CA ILE A 169 6.11 -9.61 -13.79
C ILE A 169 7.62 -9.34 -13.64
N ALA A 170 8.01 -8.52 -12.66
CA ALA A 170 9.42 -8.22 -12.42
C ALA A 170 10.21 -9.48 -12.01
N ALA A 171 9.63 -10.39 -11.24
CA ALA A 171 10.27 -11.62 -10.80
C ALA A 171 10.62 -12.58 -11.95
N GLN A 172 9.94 -12.47 -13.10
CA GLN A 172 10.28 -13.26 -14.31
C GLN A 172 11.61 -12.86 -14.94
N TRP A 173 12.16 -11.70 -14.57
CA TRP A 173 13.44 -11.19 -15.07
C TRP A 173 14.59 -11.35 -14.05
N LEU A 174 14.35 -12.11 -12.97
CA LEU A 174 15.42 -12.49 -12.06
C LEU A 174 16.42 -13.41 -12.76
N PRO A 175 17.73 -13.25 -12.48
CA PRO A 175 18.79 -14.07 -13.06
C PRO A 175 18.71 -15.54 -12.60
#